data_53cbc2f26fc802899f5590a59a891c61
#
_entry.id   53cbc2f26fc802899f5590a59a891c61
#
_cell.length_a   1.000
_cell.length_b   1.000
_cell.length_c   1.000
_cell.angle_alpha   90.00
_cell.angle_beta   90.00
_cell.angle_gamma   90.00
#
_symmetry.space_group_name_H-M   'P 1'
#
loop_
_entity.id
_entity.type
_entity.pdbx_description
1 polymer ?
#
loop_
_entity_poly.entity_id
_entity_poly.type
_entity_poly.pdbx_seq_one_letter_code
_entity_poly.pdbx_strand_id
1 'polypeptide(L)'
;EAVGKESEVKYGIPVLTVPCYGFLDGEYYQGYFAVAEQLAERFLHKQPKVENTALLIGDNGGPWGHYAKEVKRLLAYFSIKVIGQFPGYVPINELPQITAASFSIILGGRGQTYNGLTKIARLLEMNYEVPYLQDGYPVGWDNTVGWLRNLGVFLHQEALAEKAVVQEKDKLFAFAGKVKKITQGKRCVVCIGRMLMYFHPAGILETLSRL
;
A
#
# COMPACT_ATOMS: atom_id res chain seq x y z
N GLU A 1 26.75 3.87 -13.44
CA GLU A 1 27.20 4.62 -12.22
C GLU A 1 28.17 5.74 -12.58
N ALA A 2 29.26 5.49 -13.38
CA ALA A 2 30.24 6.53 -13.73
C ALA A 2 29.58 7.76 -14.39
N VAL A 3 28.77 7.54 -15.40
CA VAL A 3 28.05 8.61 -16.13
C VAL A 3 27.12 9.40 -15.20
N GLY A 4 26.48 8.74 -14.25
CA GLY A 4 25.64 9.42 -13.26
C GLY A 4 26.46 10.36 -12.37
N LYS A 5 27.60 9.91 -11.85
CA LYS A 5 28.50 10.72 -11.02
C LYS A 5 29.08 11.92 -11.81
N GLU A 6 29.51 11.70 -13.05
CA GLU A 6 29.98 12.79 -13.92
C GLU A 6 28.89 13.82 -14.19
N SER A 7 27.66 13.37 -14.44
CA SER A 7 26.50 14.25 -14.66
C SER A 7 26.17 15.05 -13.39
N GLU A 8 26.24 14.42 -12.23
CA GLU A 8 26.00 15.07 -10.95
C GLU A 8 27.04 16.20 -10.69
N VAL A 9 28.31 15.90 -10.90
CA VAL A 9 29.39 16.90 -10.78
C VAL A 9 29.21 18.02 -11.80
N LYS A 10 28.87 17.68 -13.04
CA LYS A 10 28.72 18.66 -14.13
C LYS A 10 27.54 19.61 -13.93
N TYR A 11 26.42 19.12 -13.44
CA TYR A 11 25.18 19.90 -13.37
C TYR A 11 24.82 20.38 -11.96
N GLY A 12 25.51 19.90 -10.92
CA GLY A 12 25.26 20.26 -9.53
C GLY A 12 23.90 19.81 -8.99
N ILE A 13 23.31 18.77 -9.61
CA ILE A 13 22.02 18.21 -9.22
C ILE A 13 22.17 16.72 -8.89
N PRO A 14 21.40 16.18 -7.95
CA PRO A 14 21.40 14.76 -7.67
C PRO A 14 21.02 13.93 -8.92
N VAL A 15 21.81 12.93 -9.24
CA VAL A 15 21.57 12.01 -10.36
C VAL A 15 21.41 10.59 -9.83
N LEU A 16 20.25 9.99 -10.03
CA LEU A 16 20.00 8.59 -9.72
C LEU A 16 20.27 7.73 -10.96
N THR A 17 21.10 6.74 -10.80
CA THR A 17 21.40 5.77 -11.86
C THR A 17 20.61 4.49 -11.58
N VAL A 18 19.59 4.22 -12.39
CA VAL A 18 18.76 3.04 -12.26
C VAL A 18 19.04 2.07 -13.40
N PRO A 19 19.41 0.81 -13.11
CA PRO A 19 19.55 -0.20 -14.16
C PRO A 19 18.14 -0.54 -14.70
N CYS A 20 17.96 -0.35 -16.00
CA CYS A 20 16.72 -0.67 -16.70
C CYS A 20 16.98 -1.86 -17.64
N TYR A 21 16.70 -3.05 -17.18
CA TYR A 21 16.85 -4.27 -17.97
C TYR A 21 15.67 -4.55 -18.92
N GLY A 22 14.66 -3.70 -18.89
CA GLY A 22 13.44 -3.86 -19.68
C GLY A 22 12.66 -5.12 -19.27
N PHE A 23 12.21 -5.87 -20.27
CA PHE A 23 11.48 -7.13 -20.06
C PHE A 23 12.37 -8.37 -20.18
N LEU A 24 13.69 -8.22 -20.22
CA LEU A 24 14.60 -9.31 -20.53
C LEU A 24 14.55 -10.46 -19.53
N ASP A 25 14.33 -10.16 -18.24
CA ASP A 25 14.22 -11.14 -17.16
C ASP A 25 12.78 -11.25 -16.60
N GLY A 26 11.83 -10.55 -17.20
CA GLY A 26 10.42 -10.62 -16.81
C GLY A 26 10.06 -9.94 -15.48
N GLU A 27 11.00 -9.27 -14.83
CA GLU A 27 10.86 -8.76 -13.48
C GLU A 27 10.74 -7.23 -13.42
N TYR A 28 9.59 -6.70 -13.84
CA TYR A 28 9.24 -5.27 -13.70
C TYR A 28 9.54 -4.72 -12.29
N TYR A 29 9.35 -5.54 -11.27
CA TYR A 29 9.49 -5.12 -9.87
C TYR A 29 10.92 -4.87 -9.42
N GLN A 30 11.91 -5.49 -10.03
CA GLN A 30 13.32 -5.26 -9.66
C GLN A 30 13.72 -3.80 -9.89
N GLY A 31 13.35 -3.23 -11.02
CA GLY A 31 13.57 -1.81 -11.30
C GLY A 31 12.82 -0.90 -10.33
N TYR A 32 11.57 -1.23 -10.04
CA TYR A 32 10.74 -0.48 -9.10
C TYR A 32 11.36 -0.44 -7.68
N PHE A 33 11.85 -1.58 -7.19
CA PHE A 33 12.50 -1.64 -5.89
C PHE A 33 13.85 -0.95 -5.86
N ALA A 34 14.65 -1.11 -6.91
CA ALA A 34 15.93 -0.41 -7.03
C ALA A 34 15.76 1.12 -7.00
N VAL A 35 14.73 1.64 -7.67
CA VAL A 35 14.39 3.07 -7.59
C VAL A 35 13.99 3.46 -6.17
N ALA A 36 13.13 2.67 -5.53
CA ALA A 36 12.67 2.96 -4.17
C ALA A 36 13.82 2.99 -3.16
N GLU A 37 14.74 2.03 -3.24
CA GLU A 37 15.94 1.97 -2.39
C GLU A 37 16.82 3.21 -2.61
N GLN A 38 17.14 3.56 -3.85
CA GLN A 38 17.97 4.74 -4.15
C GLN A 38 17.29 6.05 -3.72
N LEU A 39 15.98 6.18 -3.91
CA LEU A 39 15.23 7.34 -3.43
C LEU A 39 15.29 7.44 -1.90
N ALA A 40 15.11 6.31 -1.21
CA ALA A 40 15.17 6.27 0.23
C ALA A 40 16.56 6.65 0.74
N GLU A 41 17.61 6.03 0.23
CA GLU A 41 18.99 6.29 0.67
C GLU A 41 19.42 7.74 0.42
N ARG A 42 18.94 8.37 -0.65
CA ARG A 42 19.45 9.66 -1.08
C ARG A 42 18.65 10.86 -0.60
N PHE A 43 17.35 10.73 -0.46
CA PHE A 43 16.44 11.83 -0.17
C PHE A 43 15.72 11.72 1.17
N LEU A 44 15.63 10.52 1.75
CA LEU A 44 14.98 10.39 3.03
C LEU A 44 15.94 10.76 4.17
N HIS A 45 15.40 11.44 5.15
CA HIS A 45 16.10 11.77 6.39
C HIS A 45 15.16 11.48 7.55
N LYS A 46 15.74 11.12 8.71
CA LYS A 46 14.95 10.90 9.92
C LYS A 46 14.26 12.20 10.33
N GLN A 47 12.95 12.14 10.48
CA GLN A 47 12.10 13.26 10.89
C GLN A 47 11.46 12.97 12.25
N PRO A 48 11.11 14.01 13.03
CA PRO A 48 10.25 13.84 14.19
C PRO A 48 8.92 13.20 13.79
N LYS A 49 8.46 12.23 14.58
CA LYS A 49 7.20 11.53 14.27
C LYS A 49 6.00 12.43 14.50
N VAL A 50 5.06 12.35 13.56
CA VAL A 50 3.75 12.99 13.68
C VAL A 50 2.75 11.90 14.05
N GLU A 51 2.16 12.03 15.23
CA GLU A 51 1.18 11.07 15.74
C GLU A 51 -0.03 10.94 14.79
N ASN A 52 -0.67 9.78 14.82
CA ASN A 52 -1.86 9.49 14.03
C ASN A 52 -1.67 9.68 12.51
N THR A 53 -0.47 9.40 12.02
CA THR A 53 -0.17 9.46 10.59
C THR A 53 0.35 8.13 10.06
N ALA A 54 0.02 7.82 8.81
CA ALA A 54 0.49 6.64 8.12
C ALA A 54 1.11 6.98 6.76
N LEU A 55 2.11 6.20 6.36
CA LEU A 55 2.66 6.16 5.02
C LEU A 55 2.12 4.92 4.31
N LEU A 56 1.61 5.06 3.09
CA LEU A 56 1.24 3.92 2.26
C LEU A 56 2.45 3.46 1.43
N ILE A 57 2.70 2.16 1.39
CA ILE A 57 3.78 1.55 0.61
C ILE A 57 3.20 0.75 -0.53
N GLY A 58 3.59 1.09 -1.76
CA GLY A 58 3.14 0.45 -3.00
C GLY A 58 2.36 1.37 -3.91
N ASP A 59 2.13 0.93 -5.13
CA ASP A 59 1.54 1.74 -6.19
C ASP A 59 0.02 1.59 -6.28
N ASN A 60 -0.48 0.41 -6.57
CA ASN A 60 -1.91 0.05 -6.65
C ASN A 60 -2.86 1.16 -7.18
N GLY A 61 -2.50 1.78 -8.30
CA GLY A 61 -3.31 2.82 -8.96
C GLY A 61 -3.16 4.22 -8.35
N GLY A 62 -2.19 4.42 -7.49
CA GLY A 62 -1.85 5.71 -6.89
C GLY A 62 -2.83 6.21 -5.83
N PRO A 63 -2.58 7.40 -5.29
CA PRO A 63 -3.35 7.95 -4.17
C PRO A 63 -4.78 8.35 -4.53
N TRP A 64 -5.09 8.45 -5.81
CA TRP A 64 -6.43 8.75 -6.34
C TRP A 64 -7.20 7.50 -6.74
N GLY A 65 -6.53 6.34 -6.78
CA GLY A 65 -7.14 5.06 -7.08
C GLY A 65 -8.20 4.67 -6.04
N HIS A 66 -9.18 3.88 -6.45
CA HIS A 66 -10.26 3.44 -5.55
C HIS A 66 -9.72 2.70 -4.33
N TYR A 67 -8.69 1.89 -4.50
CA TYR A 67 -8.12 1.10 -3.41
C TYR A 67 -7.44 1.98 -2.34
N ALA A 68 -6.58 2.92 -2.74
CA ALA A 68 -5.96 3.85 -1.78
C ALA A 68 -7.00 4.72 -1.07
N LYS A 69 -8.07 5.12 -1.77
CA LYS A 69 -9.20 5.84 -1.15
C LYS A 69 -9.91 4.99 -0.11
N GLU A 70 -10.14 3.71 -0.39
CA GLU A 70 -10.76 2.79 0.57
C GLU A 70 -9.86 2.55 1.79
N VAL A 71 -8.57 2.32 1.60
CA VAL A 71 -7.64 2.20 2.73
C VAL A 71 -7.66 3.46 3.59
N LYS A 72 -7.61 4.66 2.97
CA LYS A 72 -7.72 5.93 3.70
C LYS A 72 -9.04 6.06 4.46
N ARG A 73 -10.15 5.60 3.86
CA ARG A 73 -11.47 5.60 4.50
C ARG A 73 -11.51 4.67 5.71
N LEU A 74 -10.91 3.49 5.63
CA LEU A 74 -10.81 2.56 6.74
C LEU A 74 -9.91 3.10 7.86
N LEU A 75 -8.80 3.74 7.52
CA LEU A 75 -7.90 4.40 8.48
C LEU A 75 -8.58 5.55 9.24
N ALA A 76 -9.57 6.21 8.62
CA ALA A 76 -10.31 7.28 9.26
C ALA A 76 -11.11 6.82 10.51
N TYR A 77 -11.46 5.52 10.61
CA TYR A 77 -12.05 4.96 11.84
C TYR A 77 -11.14 5.13 13.07
N PHE A 78 -9.84 5.15 12.84
CA PHE A 78 -8.80 5.29 13.87
C PHE A 78 -8.22 6.72 13.92
N SER A 79 -8.85 7.67 13.23
CA SER A 79 -8.36 9.05 13.10
C SER A 79 -6.94 9.14 12.49
N ILE A 80 -6.54 8.17 11.68
CA ILE A 80 -5.23 8.12 11.02
C ILE A 80 -5.28 8.92 9.71
N LYS A 81 -4.34 9.85 9.56
CA LYS A 81 -4.13 10.64 8.33
C LYS A 81 -2.99 10.03 7.49
N VAL A 82 -3.23 9.80 6.22
CA VAL A 82 -2.17 9.39 5.28
C VAL A 82 -1.40 10.62 4.82
N ILE A 83 -0.07 10.60 5.01
CA ILE A 83 0.82 11.71 4.66
C ILE A 83 1.58 11.52 3.35
N GLY A 84 1.55 10.32 2.77
CA GLY A 84 2.21 10.04 1.50
C GLY A 84 1.98 8.61 1.03
N GLN A 85 2.46 8.34 -0.18
CA GLN A 85 2.48 7.00 -0.78
C GLN A 85 3.84 6.79 -1.44
N PHE A 86 4.60 5.80 -0.99
CA PHE A 86 5.97 5.54 -1.43
C PHE A 86 6.13 4.11 -2.00
N PRO A 87 6.97 3.92 -3.01
CA PRO A 87 7.61 4.92 -3.86
C PRO A 87 6.64 5.52 -4.88
N GLY A 88 6.86 6.77 -5.22
CA GLY A 88 6.01 7.53 -6.14
C GLY A 88 4.93 8.36 -5.45
N TYR A 89 4.26 9.20 -6.22
CA TYR A 89 3.14 10.06 -5.79
C TYR A 89 3.44 11.04 -4.63
N VAL A 90 4.71 11.27 -4.36
CA VAL A 90 5.17 12.31 -3.43
C VAL A 90 6.09 13.23 -4.22
N PRO A 91 5.89 14.54 -4.21
CA PRO A 91 6.82 15.49 -4.80
C PRO A 91 8.22 15.32 -4.20
N ILE A 92 9.26 15.44 -5.00
CA ILE A 92 10.66 15.23 -4.54
C ILE A 92 11.02 16.12 -3.35
N ASN A 93 10.54 17.35 -3.33
CA ASN A 93 10.76 18.29 -2.23
C ASN A 93 10.00 17.92 -0.93
N GLU A 94 8.96 17.08 -1.04
CA GLU A 94 8.19 16.57 0.10
C GLU A 94 8.65 15.17 0.52
N LEU A 95 9.47 14.52 -0.29
CA LEU A 95 9.94 13.15 -0.03
C LEU A 95 10.58 12.98 1.36
N PRO A 96 11.41 13.91 1.87
CA PRO A 96 11.93 13.80 3.23
C PRO A 96 10.87 13.75 4.33
N GLN A 97 9.68 14.31 4.08
CA GLN A 97 8.60 14.39 5.07
C GLN A 97 7.88 13.06 5.31
N ILE A 98 7.99 12.08 4.40
CA ILE A 98 7.29 10.80 4.57
C ILE A 98 7.79 9.99 5.76
N THR A 99 9.03 10.23 6.19
CA THR A 99 9.61 9.57 7.37
C THR A 99 9.06 10.12 8.69
N ALA A 100 8.27 11.20 8.64
CA ALA A 100 7.52 11.70 9.79
C ALA A 100 6.31 10.83 10.14
N ALA A 101 5.91 9.90 9.25
CA ALA A 101 4.83 8.96 9.53
C ALA A 101 5.08 8.17 10.82
N SER A 102 4.05 8.00 11.64
CA SER A 102 4.13 7.18 12.85
C SER A 102 4.24 5.68 12.53
N PHE A 103 3.71 5.27 11.38
CA PHE A 103 3.86 3.91 10.85
C PHE A 103 3.59 3.86 9.34
N SER A 104 3.81 2.68 8.75
CA SER A 104 3.52 2.46 7.33
C SER A 104 2.62 1.23 7.09
N ILE A 105 1.96 1.21 5.94
CA ILE A 105 1.02 0.17 5.53
C ILE A 105 1.35 -0.26 4.11
N ILE A 106 1.50 -1.57 3.90
CA ILE A 106 1.70 -2.15 2.58
C ILE A 106 0.34 -2.25 1.87
N LEU A 107 0.24 -1.65 0.69
CA LEU A 107 -0.98 -1.60 -0.12
C LEU A 107 -1.27 -2.88 -0.91
N GLY A 108 -0.92 -4.03 -0.39
CA GLY A 108 -1.12 -5.30 -1.07
C GLY A 108 0.16 -5.83 -1.69
N GLY A 109 0.03 -6.71 -2.65
CA GLY A 109 1.13 -7.45 -3.25
C GLY A 109 1.00 -8.94 -2.99
N ARG A 110 1.59 -9.74 -3.86
CA ARG A 110 1.63 -11.19 -3.76
C ARG A 110 2.99 -11.71 -4.19
N GLY A 111 3.50 -12.72 -3.47
CA GLY A 111 4.77 -13.33 -3.81
C GLY A 111 5.91 -12.31 -3.84
N GLN A 112 6.63 -12.22 -4.95
CA GLN A 112 7.79 -11.33 -5.07
C GLN A 112 7.44 -9.85 -4.89
N THR A 113 6.26 -9.42 -5.33
CA THR A 113 5.80 -8.03 -5.13
C THR A 113 5.65 -7.71 -3.64
N TYR A 114 4.96 -8.57 -2.90
CA TYR A 114 4.80 -8.37 -1.45
C TYR A 114 6.14 -8.39 -0.73
N ASN A 115 7.02 -9.33 -1.09
CA ASN A 115 8.36 -9.42 -0.52
C ASN A 115 9.19 -8.15 -0.77
N GLY A 116 9.09 -7.57 -1.97
CA GLY A 116 9.79 -6.33 -2.29
C GLY A 116 9.22 -5.13 -1.54
N LEU A 117 7.89 -4.99 -1.45
CA LEU A 117 7.27 -3.93 -0.64
C LEU A 117 7.62 -4.08 0.85
N THR A 118 7.70 -5.32 1.34
CA THR A 118 8.16 -5.61 2.70
C THR A 118 9.62 -5.20 2.93
N LYS A 119 10.50 -5.36 1.93
CA LYS A 119 11.88 -4.86 2.02
C LYS A 119 11.91 -3.34 2.17
N ILE A 120 11.11 -2.61 1.39
CA ILE A 120 10.98 -1.16 1.51
C ILE A 120 10.45 -0.79 2.92
N ALA A 121 9.41 -1.47 3.40
CA ALA A 121 8.86 -1.23 4.73
C ALA A 121 9.92 -1.44 5.83
N ARG A 122 10.69 -2.52 5.76
CA ARG A 122 11.79 -2.80 6.70
C ARG A 122 12.91 -1.78 6.61
N LEU A 123 13.27 -1.32 5.41
CA LEU A 123 14.25 -0.25 5.24
C LEU A 123 13.79 1.03 5.96
N LEU A 124 12.51 1.39 5.82
CA LEU A 124 11.94 2.54 6.50
C LEU A 124 11.89 2.37 8.02
N GLU A 125 11.58 1.17 8.50
CA GLU A 125 11.58 0.84 9.93
C GLU A 125 13.00 0.92 10.52
N MET A 126 13.96 0.27 9.89
CA MET A 126 15.33 0.19 10.40
C MET A 126 16.07 1.53 10.37
N ASN A 127 15.93 2.28 9.28
CA ASN A 127 16.73 3.49 9.07
C ASN A 127 16.03 4.76 9.57
N TYR A 128 14.69 4.76 9.59
CA TYR A 128 13.92 5.98 9.87
C TYR A 128 12.88 5.79 10.98
N GLU A 129 12.85 4.63 11.64
CA GLU A 129 11.91 4.34 12.74
C GLU A 129 10.45 4.49 12.32
N VAL A 130 10.10 4.06 11.11
CA VAL A 130 8.73 3.99 10.62
C VAL A 130 8.29 2.53 10.65
N PRO A 131 7.76 2.02 11.77
CA PRO A 131 7.30 0.63 11.86
C PRO A 131 6.20 0.38 10.84
N TYR A 132 5.96 -0.87 10.45
CA TYR A 132 4.92 -1.17 9.48
C TYR A 132 3.92 -2.18 10.01
N LEU A 133 2.66 -2.00 9.62
CA LEU A 133 1.62 -2.98 9.87
C LEU A 133 1.92 -4.26 9.09
N GLN A 134 2.20 -5.33 9.81
CA GLN A 134 2.47 -6.65 9.25
C GLN A 134 1.14 -7.34 8.92
N ASP A 135 1.20 -8.18 7.91
CA ASP A 135 0.14 -9.09 7.49
C ASP A 135 -1.17 -8.48 6.98
N GLY A 136 -1.45 -8.82 5.74
CA GLY A 136 -2.73 -8.63 5.10
C GLY A 136 -2.96 -7.26 4.46
N TYR A 137 -4.03 -7.23 3.73
CA TYR A 137 -4.58 -6.02 3.10
C TYR A 137 -6.10 -6.20 2.95
N PRO A 138 -6.89 -5.11 3.01
CA PRO A 138 -8.34 -5.19 3.10
C PRO A 138 -9.00 -5.42 1.73
N VAL A 139 -8.89 -6.63 1.18
CA VAL A 139 -9.58 -7.07 -0.05
C VAL A 139 -10.37 -8.34 0.21
N GLY A 140 -11.68 -8.26 0.07
CA GLY A 140 -12.64 -9.25 0.54
C GLY A 140 -13.03 -9.01 1.99
N TRP A 141 -14.17 -9.57 2.40
CA TRP A 141 -14.73 -9.33 3.72
C TRP A 141 -13.83 -9.85 4.86
N ASP A 142 -13.45 -11.12 4.77
CA ASP A 142 -12.70 -11.76 5.85
C ASP A 142 -11.31 -11.11 6.01
N ASN A 143 -10.66 -10.77 4.90
CA ASN A 143 -9.39 -10.04 4.94
C ASN A 143 -9.57 -8.61 5.50
N THR A 144 -10.66 -7.93 5.17
CA THR A 144 -10.93 -6.58 5.71
C THR A 144 -11.16 -6.63 7.22
N VAL A 145 -11.90 -7.61 7.71
CA VAL A 145 -12.11 -7.82 9.15
C VAL A 145 -10.79 -8.12 9.86
N GLY A 146 -10.02 -9.06 9.33
CA GLY A 146 -8.70 -9.40 9.86
C GLY A 146 -7.77 -8.19 9.90
N TRP A 147 -7.72 -7.44 8.81
CA TRP A 147 -6.88 -6.25 8.70
C TRP A 147 -7.29 -5.14 9.69
N LEU A 148 -8.58 -4.87 9.86
CA LEU A 148 -9.08 -3.89 10.85
C LEU A 148 -8.72 -4.29 12.27
N ARG A 149 -8.83 -5.59 12.62
CA ARG A 149 -8.45 -6.11 13.92
C ARG A 149 -6.95 -6.01 14.17
N ASN A 150 -6.13 -6.41 13.19
CA ASN A 150 -4.67 -6.28 13.27
C ASN A 150 -4.25 -4.82 13.44
N LEU A 151 -4.89 -3.90 12.71
CA LEU A 151 -4.66 -2.46 12.88
C LEU A 151 -5.07 -1.99 14.29
N GLY A 152 -6.20 -2.47 14.81
CA GLY A 152 -6.64 -2.17 16.18
C GLY A 152 -5.63 -2.62 17.23
N VAL A 153 -5.11 -3.83 17.11
CA VAL A 153 -4.04 -4.35 18.00
C VAL A 153 -2.77 -3.53 17.86
N PHE A 154 -2.34 -3.24 16.64
CA PHE A 154 -1.15 -2.45 16.36
C PHE A 154 -1.21 -1.03 16.95
N LEU A 155 -2.39 -0.42 16.96
CA LEU A 155 -2.64 0.93 17.49
C LEU A 155 -3.10 0.94 18.95
N HIS A 156 -3.27 -0.22 19.59
CA HIS A 156 -3.92 -0.35 20.93
C HIS A 156 -5.33 0.25 20.97
N GLN A 157 -6.10 0.02 19.91
CA GLN A 157 -7.44 0.57 19.69
C GLN A 157 -8.45 -0.52 19.27
N GLU A 158 -8.41 -1.68 19.91
CA GLU A 158 -9.19 -2.87 19.54
C GLU A 158 -10.71 -2.60 19.58
N ALA A 159 -11.16 -1.78 20.52
CA ALA A 159 -12.57 -1.42 20.61
C ALA A 159 -13.05 -0.59 19.41
N LEU A 160 -12.18 0.25 18.82
CA LEU A 160 -12.49 0.98 17.58
C LEU A 160 -12.49 0.04 16.37
N ALA A 161 -11.58 -0.94 16.35
CA ALA A 161 -11.57 -1.96 15.31
C ALA A 161 -12.87 -2.74 15.23
N GLU A 162 -13.40 -3.21 16.37
CA GLU A 162 -14.68 -3.93 16.38
C GLU A 162 -15.87 -3.03 15.98
N LYS A 163 -15.87 -1.77 16.37
CA LYS A 163 -16.88 -0.79 15.88
C LYS A 163 -16.79 -0.60 14.37
N ALA A 164 -15.58 -0.49 13.83
CA ALA A 164 -15.37 -0.38 12.39
C ALA A 164 -15.86 -1.63 11.64
N VAL A 165 -15.56 -2.83 12.17
CA VAL A 165 -16.04 -4.10 11.61
C VAL A 165 -17.55 -4.15 11.54
N VAL A 166 -18.26 -3.76 12.62
CA VAL A 166 -19.73 -3.71 12.63
C VAL A 166 -20.26 -2.76 11.57
N GLN A 167 -19.71 -1.55 11.48
CA GLN A 167 -20.15 -0.56 10.48
C GLN A 167 -19.88 -1.01 9.05
N GLU A 168 -18.74 -1.63 8.79
CA GLU A 168 -18.43 -2.18 7.45
C GLU A 168 -19.34 -3.35 7.09
N LYS A 169 -19.70 -4.20 8.06
CA LYS A 169 -20.66 -5.28 7.89
C LYS A 169 -22.02 -4.74 7.45
N ASP A 170 -22.54 -3.70 8.12
CA ASP A 170 -23.82 -3.10 7.80
C ASP A 170 -23.82 -2.50 6.38
N LYS A 171 -22.73 -1.82 6.01
CA LYS A 171 -22.57 -1.30 4.63
C LYS A 171 -22.54 -2.41 3.59
N LEU A 172 -21.81 -3.49 3.86
CA LEU A 172 -21.73 -4.63 2.94
C LEU A 172 -23.10 -5.28 2.75
N PHE A 173 -23.86 -5.52 3.83
CA PHE A 173 -25.20 -6.10 3.73
C PHE A 173 -26.19 -5.20 2.99
N ALA A 174 -26.14 -3.89 3.26
CA ALA A 174 -26.97 -2.93 2.54
C ALA A 174 -26.64 -2.91 1.04
N PHE A 175 -25.38 -3.01 0.67
CA PHE A 175 -24.93 -3.12 -0.72
C PHE A 175 -25.34 -4.46 -1.34
N ALA A 176 -25.04 -5.57 -0.67
CA ALA A 176 -25.37 -6.91 -1.14
C ALA A 176 -26.86 -7.07 -1.42
N GLY A 177 -27.73 -6.53 -0.55
CA GLY A 177 -29.18 -6.54 -0.76
C GLY A 177 -29.64 -5.82 -2.01
N LYS A 178 -28.94 -4.75 -2.43
CA LYS A 178 -29.22 -4.04 -3.69
C LYS A 178 -28.74 -4.84 -4.91
N VAL A 179 -27.51 -5.38 -4.83
CA VAL A 179 -26.87 -6.10 -5.93
C VAL A 179 -27.53 -7.44 -6.17
N LYS A 180 -27.93 -8.16 -5.12
CA LYS A 180 -28.59 -9.46 -5.22
C LYS A 180 -29.83 -9.44 -6.13
N LYS A 181 -30.61 -8.36 -6.11
CA LYS A 181 -31.77 -8.19 -7.00
C LYS A 181 -31.38 -8.18 -8.48
N ILE A 182 -30.16 -7.77 -8.80
CA ILE A 182 -29.65 -7.65 -10.16
C ILE A 182 -28.90 -8.94 -10.58
N THR A 183 -28.23 -9.60 -9.63
CA THR A 183 -27.34 -10.75 -9.88
C THR A 183 -28.02 -12.10 -9.74
N GLN A 184 -29.15 -12.18 -9.06
CA GLN A 184 -29.85 -13.44 -8.79
C GLN A 184 -30.11 -14.24 -10.07
N GLY A 185 -29.67 -15.49 -10.07
CA GLY A 185 -29.79 -16.41 -11.21
C GLY A 185 -28.83 -16.13 -12.37
N LYS A 186 -27.98 -15.13 -12.29
CA LYS A 186 -26.95 -14.85 -13.30
C LYS A 186 -25.69 -15.67 -13.04
N ARG A 187 -25.03 -16.09 -14.11
CA ARG A 187 -23.72 -16.72 -14.08
C ARG A 187 -22.66 -15.67 -14.36
N CYS A 188 -21.59 -15.65 -13.55
CA CYS A 188 -20.46 -14.74 -13.71
C CYS A 188 -19.20 -15.54 -14.06
N VAL A 189 -18.42 -15.04 -15.00
CA VAL A 189 -17.08 -15.55 -15.30
C VAL A 189 -16.10 -14.47 -14.88
N VAL A 190 -15.17 -14.84 -14.01
CA VAL A 190 -14.11 -13.96 -13.53
C VAL A 190 -12.83 -14.25 -14.30
N CYS A 191 -12.43 -13.36 -15.19
CA CYS A 191 -11.16 -13.43 -15.90
C CYS A 191 -10.10 -12.67 -15.10
N ILE A 192 -9.12 -13.38 -14.54
CA ILE A 192 -8.05 -12.79 -13.74
C ILE A 192 -6.82 -12.66 -14.62
N GLY A 193 -6.52 -11.43 -15.03
CA GLY A 193 -5.30 -11.12 -15.78
C GLY A 193 -4.08 -10.92 -14.84
N ARG A 194 -2.90 -10.77 -15.46
CA ARG A 194 -1.61 -10.58 -14.77
C ARG A 194 -1.61 -9.36 -13.80
N MET A 195 -2.37 -8.33 -14.12
CA MET A 195 -2.53 -7.13 -13.28
C MET A 195 -3.18 -7.39 -11.92
N LEU A 196 -3.96 -8.46 -11.77
CA LEU A 196 -4.56 -8.85 -10.49
C LEU A 196 -3.60 -9.64 -9.57
N MET A 197 -2.33 -9.77 -9.93
CA MET A 197 -1.32 -10.35 -9.06
C MET A 197 -1.03 -9.52 -7.80
N TYR A 198 -1.52 -8.28 -7.73
CA TYR A 198 -1.43 -7.43 -6.54
C TYR A 198 -2.31 -7.93 -5.39
N PHE A 199 -3.43 -8.59 -5.68
CA PHE A 199 -4.34 -9.11 -4.66
C PHE A 199 -4.54 -10.61 -4.79
N HIS A 200 -4.79 -11.24 -3.67
CA HIS A 200 -5.17 -12.66 -3.69
C HIS A 200 -6.58 -12.79 -4.28
N PRO A 201 -6.79 -13.62 -5.33
CA PRO A 201 -8.10 -13.72 -5.99
C PRO A 201 -9.20 -14.26 -5.07
N ALA A 202 -8.87 -14.96 -4.00
CA ALA A 202 -9.84 -15.48 -3.03
C ALA A 202 -10.73 -14.37 -2.45
N GLY A 203 -10.20 -13.18 -2.14
CA GLY A 203 -11.00 -12.07 -1.62
C GLY A 203 -12.04 -11.54 -2.63
N ILE A 204 -11.71 -11.59 -3.94
CA ILE A 204 -12.64 -11.22 -5.00
C ILE A 204 -13.73 -12.29 -5.13
N LEU A 205 -13.35 -13.56 -5.15
CA LEU A 205 -14.30 -14.69 -5.24
C LEU A 205 -15.21 -14.75 -4.02
N GLU A 206 -14.67 -14.51 -2.83
CA GLU A 206 -15.45 -14.41 -1.58
C GLU A 206 -16.52 -13.30 -1.71
N THR A 207 -16.13 -12.10 -2.14
CA THR A 207 -17.07 -11.00 -2.33
C THR A 207 -18.18 -11.37 -3.31
N LEU A 208 -17.84 -11.97 -4.45
CA LEU A 208 -18.82 -12.42 -5.44
C LEU A 208 -19.75 -13.51 -4.91
N SER A 209 -19.27 -14.41 -4.06
CA SER A 209 -20.09 -15.48 -3.47
C SER A 209 -21.09 -14.98 -2.43
N ARG A 210 -20.85 -13.81 -1.85
CA ARG A 210 -21.73 -13.16 -0.87
C ARG A 210 -22.79 -12.25 -1.51
N LEU A 211 -22.61 -11.91 -2.78
CA LEU A 211 -23.55 -11.09 -3.58
C LEU A 211 -24.61 -11.94 -4.27
#